data_2a95e42afe8d72e904c303dbbdce6950
#
_entry.id   2a95e42afe8d72e904c303dbbdce6950
#
_cell.length_a   1.000
_cell.length_b   1.000
_cell.length_c   1.000
_cell.angle_alpha   90.00
_cell.angle_beta   90.00
_cell.angle_gamma   90.00
#
_symmetry.space_group_name_H-M   'P 1'
#
loop_
_entity.id
_entity.type
_entity.pdbx_description
1 polymer ?
#
loop_
_entity_poly.entity_id
_entity_poly.type
_entity_poly.pdbx_seq_one_letter_code
_entity_poly.pdbx_strand_id
1 'polypeptide(L)'
;MIKKFTSGNPIDTQAVVEKFNALPIAEFPLGGKFENGNFVFEFDMADSDIVYGLGEAPRGINKRGWVYNSFCSDDPFHTETKSSLYAAHNFLMLSGSKTFGIFIDFPSKIRWDIGYTTTNKTVITIDGTDFD
;
A
#
# COMPACT_ATOMS: atom_id res chain seq x y z
N MET A 1 -14.34 0.81 -11.98
CA MET A 1 -15.30 0.84 -10.85
C MET A 1 -14.47 0.93 -9.56
N ILE A 2 -14.80 1.88 -8.67
CA ILE A 2 -14.15 2.03 -7.36
C ILE A 2 -15.00 1.30 -6.32
N LYS A 3 -14.35 0.63 -5.39
CA LYS A 3 -14.97 0.00 -4.22
C LYS A 3 -14.22 0.44 -2.97
N LYS A 4 -14.94 0.74 -1.90
CA LYS A 4 -14.38 1.05 -0.58
C LYS A 4 -14.57 -0.14 0.34
N PHE A 5 -13.54 -0.47 1.12
CA PHE A 5 -13.56 -1.51 2.15
C PHE A 5 -13.12 -0.88 3.47
N THR A 6 -13.80 -1.24 4.56
CA THR A 6 -13.53 -0.66 5.88
C THR A 6 -13.21 -1.76 6.87
N SER A 7 -12.22 -1.49 7.71
CA SER A 7 -11.84 -2.29 8.87
C SER A 7 -11.91 -1.45 10.14
N GLY A 8 -12.51 -1.97 11.20
CA GLY A 8 -12.60 -1.32 12.50
C GLY A 8 -13.34 0.02 12.48
N ASN A 9 -12.77 1.02 13.13
CA ASN A 9 -13.28 2.38 13.22
C ASN A 9 -12.22 3.39 12.74
N PRO A 10 -12.01 3.52 11.43
CA PRO A 10 -10.98 4.41 10.90
C PRO A 10 -11.22 5.87 11.26
N ILE A 11 -10.13 6.60 11.37
CA ILE A 11 -10.16 8.05 11.57
C ILE A 11 -10.54 8.68 10.22
N ASP A 12 -11.46 9.63 10.20
CA ASP A 12 -11.72 10.45 9.02
C ASP A 12 -10.53 11.38 8.76
N THR A 13 -9.70 11.00 7.82
CA THR A 13 -8.51 11.78 7.42
C THR A 13 -8.84 12.89 6.44
N GLN A 14 -10.07 12.91 5.88
CA GLN A 14 -10.49 13.78 4.79
C GLN A 14 -9.64 13.63 3.49
N ALA A 15 -8.87 12.56 3.38
CA ALA A 15 -8.08 12.27 2.18
C ALA A 15 -8.99 11.89 0.99
N VAL A 16 -10.16 11.31 1.25
CA VAL A 16 -11.16 10.97 0.25
C VAL A 16 -12.41 11.82 0.46
N VAL A 17 -12.65 12.75 -0.45
CA VAL A 17 -13.79 13.69 -0.38
C VAL A 17 -15.10 13.06 -0.88
N GLU A 18 -15.00 12.12 -1.84
CA GLU A 18 -16.17 11.42 -2.37
C GLU A 18 -16.67 10.36 -1.39
N LYS A 19 -18.01 10.27 -1.26
CA LYS A 19 -18.62 9.29 -0.36
C LYS A 19 -18.89 7.99 -1.12
N PHE A 20 -18.32 6.91 -0.62
CA PHE A 20 -18.58 5.56 -1.09
C PHE A 20 -19.29 4.75 0.00
N ASN A 21 -20.17 3.83 -0.43
CA ASN A 21 -20.70 2.82 0.47
C ASN A 21 -19.56 1.85 0.81
N ALA A 22 -19.21 1.79 2.09
CA ALA A 22 -18.15 0.90 2.55
C ALA A 22 -18.67 -0.54 2.68
N LEU A 23 -17.86 -1.47 2.21
CA LEU A 23 -18.02 -2.91 2.43
C LEU A 23 -17.10 -3.35 3.59
N PRO A 24 -17.45 -4.39 4.34
CA PRO A 24 -16.56 -4.91 5.35
C PRO A 24 -15.27 -5.45 4.73
N ILE A 25 -14.14 -5.31 5.43
CA ILE A 25 -12.82 -5.78 4.94
C ILE A 25 -12.81 -7.28 4.61
N ALA A 26 -13.68 -8.07 5.21
CA ALA A 26 -13.84 -9.49 4.90
C ALA A 26 -14.26 -9.76 3.44
N GLU A 27 -14.83 -8.78 2.76
CA GLU A 27 -15.20 -8.86 1.34
C GLU A 27 -14.11 -8.33 0.40
N PHE A 28 -12.93 -7.96 0.94
CA PHE A 28 -11.83 -7.45 0.13
C PHE A 28 -11.35 -8.52 -0.86
N PRO A 29 -11.31 -8.23 -2.18
CA PRO A 29 -11.13 -9.25 -3.20
C PRO A 29 -9.73 -9.89 -3.23
N LEU A 30 -8.73 -9.24 -2.66
CA LEU A 30 -7.38 -9.81 -2.52
C LEU A 30 -7.25 -10.63 -1.22
N GLY A 31 -8.29 -10.68 -0.41
CA GLY A 31 -8.25 -11.34 0.88
C GLY A 31 -7.37 -10.61 1.88
N GLY A 32 -6.93 -11.31 2.91
CA GLY A 32 -6.04 -10.79 3.93
C GLY A 32 -6.32 -11.41 5.28
N LYS A 33 -5.47 -11.13 6.24
CA LYS A 33 -5.56 -11.67 7.59
C LYS A 33 -5.04 -10.66 8.62
N PHE A 34 -5.58 -10.76 9.81
CA PHE A 34 -5.05 -10.04 10.95
C PHE A 34 -3.99 -10.90 11.65
N GLU A 35 -2.80 -10.35 11.83
CA GLU A 35 -1.68 -11.00 12.50
C GLU A 35 -0.98 -10.00 13.41
N ASN A 36 -0.88 -10.31 14.71
CA ASN A 36 -0.17 -9.49 15.70
C ASN A 36 -0.57 -7.99 15.71
N GLY A 37 -1.85 -7.70 15.53
CA GLY A 37 -2.35 -6.33 15.49
C GLY A 37 -2.21 -5.62 14.14
N ASN A 38 -1.68 -6.31 13.13
CA ASN A 38 -1.53 -5.80 11.76
C ASN A 38 -2.54 -6.47 10.83
N PHE A 39 -2.91 -5.78 9.75
CA PHE A 39 -3.59 -6.43 8.62
C PHE A 39 -2.59 -6.67 7.50
N VAL A 40 -2.55 -7.91 7.00
CA VAL A 40 -1.62 -8.32 5.94
C VAL A 40 -2.40 -8.90 4.79
N PHE A 41 -2.12 -8.44 3.58
CA PHE A 41 -2.63 -9.04 2.35
C PHE A 41 -1.57 -9.08 1.26
N GLU A 42 -1.79 -9.91 0.25
CA GLU A 42 -0.82 -10.13 -0.81
C GLU A 42 -1.48 -10.34 -2.17
N PHE A 43 -0.72 -10.12 -3.23
CA PHE A 43 -1.12 -10.48 -4.58
C PHE A 43 0.09 -10.85 -5.44
N ASP A 44 -0.16 -11.71 -6.43
CA ASP A 44 0.86 -12.14 -7.37
C ASP A 44 1.00 -11.14 -8.53
N MET A 45 2.24 -11.01 -9.01
CA MET A 45 2.61 -10.22 -10.18
C MET A 45 3.19 -11.14 -11.25
N ALA A 46 2.89 -10.87 -12.51
CA ALA A 46 3.63 -11.47 -13.63
C ALA A 46 5.00 -10.77 -13.81
N ASP A 47 5.93 -11.40 -14.52
CA ASP A 47 7.28 -10.84 -14.76
C ASP A 47 7.24 -9.48 -15.47
N SER A 48 6.26 -9.29 -16.35
CA SER A 48 6.06 -8.05 -17.11
C SER A 48 5.30 -6.96 -16.38
N ASP A 49 4.74 -7.24 -15.20
CA ASP A 49 3.96 -6.24 -14.47
C ASP A 49 4.83 -5.13 -13.91
N ILE A 50 4.33 -3.91 -13.99
CA ILE A 50 4.97 -2.70 -13.45
C ILE A 50 4.13 -2.19 -12.28
N VAL A 51 4.80 -1.76 -11.23
CA VAL A 51 4.17 -1.20 -10.04
C VAL A 51 4.56 0.27 -9.90
N TYR A 52 3.56 1.14 -9.82
CA TYR A 52 3.70 2.59 -9.66
C TYR A 52 3.15 3.05 -8.31
N GLY A 53 3.54 4.23 -7.87
CA GLY A 53 2.93 4.90 -6.73
C GLY A 53 3.88 5.20 -5.59
N LEU A 54 3.34 5.23 -4.37
CA LEU A 54 3.99 5.47 -3.08
C LEU A 54 4.53 6.90 -2.88
N GLY A 55 4.18 7.85 -3.78
CA GLY A 55 4.56 9.25 -3.65
C GLY A 55 6.05 9.48 -3.81
N GLU A 56 6.62 10.27 -2.92
CA GLU A 56 8.05 10.57 -2.89
C GLU A 56 8.83 9.35 -2.34
N ALA A 57 9.15 8.44 -3.22
CA ALA A 57 9.92 7.24 -2.90
C ALA A 57 11.10 7.07 -3.88
N PRO A 58 12.29 6.70 -3.39
CA PRO A 58 13.46 6.51 -4.25
C PRO A 58 13.29 5.36 -5.26
N ARG A 59 14.32 5.10 -6.08
CA ARG A 59 14.44 3.94 -6.96
C ARG A 59 13.53 3.94 -8.19
N GLY A 60 13.32 5.11 -8.78
CA GLY A 60 12.65 5.23 -10.08
C GLY A 60 11.13 4.97 -10.05
N ILE A 61 10.54 4.87 -11.24
CA ILE A 61 9.09 4.80 -11.43
C ILE A 61 8.55 3.41 -11.11
N ASN A 62 9.20 2.35 -11.58
CA ASN A 62 8.80 0.98 -11.25
C ASN A 62 9.31 0.63 -9.84
N LYS A 63 8.38 0.40 -8.94
CA LYS A 63 8.66 0.12 -7.52
C LYS A 63 9.03 -1.34 -7.22
N ARG A 64 9.05 -2.21 -8.21
CA ARG A 64 9.36 -3.63 -8.06
C ARG A 64 10.78 -3.89 -7.57
N GLY A 65 10.96 -4.97 -6.79
CA GLY A 65 12.24 -5.44 -6.27
C GLY A 65 12.70 -4.75 -4.98
N TRP A 66 11.83 -4.03 -4.30
CA TRP A 66 12.19 -3.26 -3.12
C TRP A 66 11.12 -3.28 -2.03
N VAL A 67 11.54 -2.90 -0.81
CA VAL A 67 10.65 -2.63 0.31
C VAL A 67 10.56 -1.12 0.52
N TYR A 68 9.32 -0.64 0.70
CA TYR A 68 9.03 0.76 1.05
C TYR A 68 8.22 0.82 2.34
N ASN A 69 8.33 1.93 3.04
CA ASN A 69 7.48 2.26 4.17
C ASN A 69 6.78 3.59 3.88
N SER A 70 5.45 3.56 3.85
CA SER A 70 4.66 4.79 3.91
C SER A 70 4.68 5.27 5.35
N PHE A 71 5.65 6.11 5.64
CA PHE A 71 5.84 6.74 6.94
C PHE A 71 6.76 7.95 6.73
N CYS A 72 6.21 9.15 6.81
CA CYS A 72 6.98 10.38 6.58
C CYS A 72 8.08 10.51 7.62
N SER A 73 9.31 10.70 7.16
CA SER A 73 10.47 10.86 8.03
C SER A 73 11.30 12.07 7.62
N ASP A 74 11.71 12.84 8.60
CA ASP A 74 12.66 13.96 8.40
C ASP A 74 14.08 13.39 8.32
N ASP A 75 14.55 13.19 7.09
CA ASP A 75 15.88 12.67 6.81
C ASP A 75 16.56 13.51 5.71
N PRO A 76 17.56 14.32 6.04
CA PRO A 76 18.24 15.19 5.09
C PRO A 76 19.21 14.42 4.16
N PHE A 77 19.52 13.16 4.44
CA PHE A 77 20.44 12.35 3.66
C PHE A 77 19.72 11.37 2.76
N HIS A 78 19.20 11.85 1.64
CA HIS A 78 18.50 11.04 0.66
C HIS A 78 19.48 10.13 -0.08
N THR A 79 19.22 8.82 -0.04
CA THR A 79 19.96 7.81 -0.81
C THR A 79 18.98 6.83 -1.43
N GLU A 80 19.40 6.12 -2.48
CA GLU A 80 18.60 5.09 -3.12
C GLU A 80 18.27 3.91 -2.21
N THR A 81 18.93 3.80 -1.06
CA THR A 81 18.68 2.73 -0.09
C THR A 81 17.57 3.06 0.91
N LYS A 82 17.10 4.29 0.96
CA LYS A 82 16.01 4.69 1.86
C LYS A 82 14.70 4.00 1.48
N SER A 83 13.93 3.60 2.46
CA SER A 83 12.60 3.02 2.27
C SER A 83 11.46 4.02 2.49
N SER A 84 11.77 5.22 2.98
CA SER A 84 10.83 6.30 3.28
C SER A 84 11.54 7.65 3.11
N LEU A 85 10.77 8.67 2.72
CA LEU A 85 11.20 10.07 2.61
C LEU A 85 10.16 10.99 3.28
N TYR A 86 10.19 12.31 2.96
CA TYR A 86 9.33 13.31 3.60
C TYR A 86 7.85 13.16 3.29
N ALA A 87 7.49 12.76 2.06
CA ALA A 87 6.10 12.64 1.62
C ALA A 87 5.80 11.22 1.12
N ALA A 88 5.02 10.48 1.88
CA ALA A 88 4.52 9.17 1.51
C ALA A 88 3.06 9.27 1.08
N HIS A 89 2.70 8.59 -0.01
CA HIS A 89 1.32 8.41 -0.44
C HIS A 89 0.95 6.93 -0.41
N ASN A 90 -0.14 6.61 0.27
CA ASN A 90 -0.60 5.23 0.42
C ASN A 90 -1.37 4.73 -0.82
N PHE A 91 -0.87 5.05 -2.00
CA PHE A 91 -1.43 4.63 -3.28
C PHE A 91 -0.42 3.83 -4.08
N LEU A 92 -0.88 2.68 -4.56
CA LEU A 92 -0.13 1.78 -5.43
C LEU A 92 -1.00 1.40 -6.63
N MET A 93 -0.41 1.32 -7.81
CA MET A 93 -1.06 0.81 -9.01
C MET A 93 -0.22 -0.31 -9.64
N LEU A 94 -0.85 -1.45 -9.88
CA LEU A 94 -0.31 -2.51 -10.73
C LEU A 94 -0.79 -2.30 -12.16
N SER A 95 0.11 -2.42 -13.12
CA SER A 95 -0.20 -2.34 -14.55
C SER A 95 0.51 -3.44 -15.32
N GLY A 96 -0.23 -4.21 -16.10
CA GLY A 96 0.28 -5.31 -16.92
C GLY A 96 -0.74 -6.43 -17.09
N SER A 97 -0.44 -7.60 -16.55
CA SER A 97 -1.32 -8.78 -16.61
C SER A 97 -2.69 -8.53 -15.96
N LYS A 98 -2.71 -7.70 -14.96
CA LYS A 98 -3.89 -7.11 -14.32
C LYS A 98 -3.67 -5.62 -14.19
N THR A 99 -4.74 -4.84 -14.12
CA THR A 99 -4.62 -3.39 -13.86
C THR A 99 -5.60 -3.00 -12.77
N PHE A 100 -5.07 -2.56 -11.64
CA PHE A 100 -5.85 -2.02 -10.53
C PHE A 100 -5.00 -1.06 -9.68
N GLY A 101 -5.68 -0.17 -8.97
CA GLY A 101 -5.06 0.68 -7.95
C GLY A 101 -5.60 0.32 -6.57
N ILE A 102 -4.77 0.52 -5.57
CA ILE A 102 -5.12 0.41 -4.15
C ILE A 102 -4.72 1.71 -3.48
N PHE A 103 -5.66 2.34 -2.81
CA PHE A 103 -5.41 3.43 -1.89
C PHE A 103 -5.79 2.96 -0.48
N ILE A 104 -4.91 3.17 0.48
CA ILE A 104 -5.15 2.80 1.89
C ILE A 104 -5.20 4.07 2.70
N ASP A 105 -6.40 4.42 3.18
CA ASP A 105 -6.60 5.56 4.07
C ASP A 105 -6.26 5.14 5.50
N PHE A 106 -5.00 5.33 5.85
CA PHE A 106 -4.46 4.97 7.15
C PHE A 106 -3.36 5.97 7.56
N PRO A 107 -3.48 6.62 8.72
CA PRO A 107 -2.58 7.71 9.11
C PRO A 107 -1.28 7.24 9.78
N SER A 108 -0.96 5.95 9.72
CA SER A 108 0.25 5.39 10.32
C SER A 108 1.04 4.57 9.31
N LYS A 109 1.93 3.73 9.76
CA LYS A 109 2.90 3.02 8.93
C LYS A 109 2.27 1.91 8.10
N ILE A 110 2.60 1.89 6.81
CA ILE A 110 2.33 0.78 5.91
C ILE A 110 3.65 0.30 5.30
N ARG A 111 3.89 -1.00 5.35
CA ARG A 111 5.03 -1.63 4.68
C ARG A 111 4.58 -2.26 3.37
N TRP A 112 5.31 -1.94 2.31
CA TRP A 112 5.09 -2.43 0.96
C TRP A 112 6.30 -3.25 0.52
N ASP A 113 6.17 -4.56 0.49
CA ASP A 113 7.19 -5.48 -0.04
C ASP A 113 6.80 -5.84 -1.48
N ILE A 114 7.44 -5.20 -2.43
CA ILE A 114 7.05 -5.29 -3.85
C ILE A 114 8.05 -6.18 -4.58
N GLY A 115 7.91 -7.48 -4.44
CA GLY A 115 8.78 -8.46 -5.10
C GLY A 115 10.22 -8.50 -4.56
N TYR A 116 10.45 -8.01 -3.36
CA TYR A 116 11.76 -8.06 -2.71
C TYR A 116 11.99 -9.39 -2.00
N THR A 117 11.11 -9.76 -1.07
CA THR A 117 11.22 -11.04 -0.34
C THR A 117 10.84 -12.21 -1.25
N THR A 118 9.83 -12.06 -2.08
CA THR A 118 9.39 -13.06 -3.06
C THR A 118 9.18 -12.37 -4.40
N THR A 119 9.94 -12.73 -5.42
CA THR A 119 10.12 -11.99 -6.68
C THR A 119 8.81 -11.60 -7.39
N ASN A 120 7.83 -12.48 -7.45
CA ASN A 120 6.57 -12.27 -8.15
C ASN A 120 5.39 -12.07 -7.20
N LYS A 121 5.63 -11.52 -6.02
CA LYS A 121 4.62 -11.29 -5.00
C LYS A 121 4.76 -9.90 -4.37
N THR A 122 3.66 -9.20 -4.25
CA THR A 122 3.57 -8.00 -3.40
C THR A 122 2.90 -8.38 -2.09
N VAL A 123 3.51 -8.01 -0.97
CA VAL A 123 2.96 -8.17 0.38
C VAL A 123 2.82 -6.80 1.01
N ILE A 124 1.63 -6.49 1.49
CA ILE A 124 1.31 -5.20 2.13
C ILE A 124 0.94 -5.46 3.58
N THR A 125 1.60 -4.75 4.48
CA THR A 125 1.35 -4.84 5.92
C THR A 125 0.92 -3.46 6.43
N ILE A 126 -0.30 -3.37 6.92
CA ILE A 126 -0.86 -2.19 7.58
C ILE A 126 -0.62 -2.35 9.08
N ASP A 127 0.08 -1.41 9.71
CA ASP A 127 0.42 -1.43 11.13
C ASP A 127 -0.77 -0.94 11.97
N GLY A 128 -1.87 -1.69 11.90
CA GLY A 128 -3.12 -1.38 12.59
C GLY A 128 -4.31 -2.18 12.07
N THR A 129 -5.45 -1.93 12.69
CA THR A 129 -6.72 -2.64 12.44
C THR A 129 -7.84 -1.72 11.93
N ASP A 130 -7.68 -0.41 12.05
CA ASP A 130 -8.70 0.60 11.77
C ASP A 130 -8.29 1.44 10.56
N PHE A 131 -8.76 1.06 9.36
CA PHE A 131 -8.40 1.67 8.08
C PHE A 131 -9.50 1.51 7.03
N ASP A 132 -9.39 2.30 5.97
CA ASP A 132 -10.23 2.25 4.78
C ASP A 132 -9.43 1.89 3.51
#